data_7ef03e2be395d3a7b29ad9bae8e74189
#
_entry.id   7ef03e2be395d3a7b29ad9bae8e74189
#
_cell.length_a   1.000
_cell.length_b   1.000
_cell.length_c   1.000
_cell.angle_alpha   90.00
_cell.angle_beta   90.00
_cell.angle_gamma   90.00
#
_symmetry.space_group_name_H-M   'P 1'
#
loop_
_entity.id
_entity.type
_entity.pdbx_description
1 polymer ?
#
loop_
_entity_poly.entity_id
_entity_poly.type
_entity_poly.pdbx_seq_one_letter_code
_entity_poly.pdbx_strand_id
1 'polypeptide(L)'
;ERCESGRIGLTANELTGETRSEGSNPSLSANRLAPGGRLDETPTGRGGQGVHVGKQRYWLQTLGCPKNRVDSDKLDGVLVTDGYLPASSPETADLVVVNTCAFIDAARQESIETVLELDQRRPPGSRLVVTGCMAERYGDELAQALPEVDLVAGFGVSLVTPPVRAPVSLRGRRGAGPTPSARSFDLLELPRPPTRASWAYLKAAEGCDRACGFCAIPSFRGPQRSRAMHDLVAEAEGLVAGDGTSPGVKEIVIVAQDLASYGRDRSTRRQRRLEGAPEADRGIVELVRAVSAIAERTRLLYLYPSSLTDPLVDATLDTGVPYFDLSLQHVSRPLLARMRRWGDRARFLDRIERIRRLDDTATFRSSFILGYPGETEADHDQLLGFLSEAQLDWAGFFLFSAEEGTLAYDLADQVEPGLALERMRECTELQDRITAERRDRLVGQRRSVLVDAVGVGRTVHEAPEIDGVVRVPRSLEVGSITEMTIVESLGVDLVAVSAPGERARDRRDRSVEVGAP
;
A
#
# COMPACT_ATOMS: atom_id res chain seq x y z
N GLU A 1 -17.16 25.47 -34.39
CA GLU A 1 -15.94 25.92 -33.71
C GLU A 1 -15.35 24.71 -32.96
N ARG A 2 -14.09 24.41 -33.27
CA ARG A 2 -13.43 23.17 -32.94
C ARG A 2 -12.95 23.18 -31.50
N CYS A 3 -13.33 22.16 -30.71
CA CYS A 3 -12.65 21.83 -29.48
C CYS A 3 -11.23 21.33 -29.79
N GLU A 4 -10.24 22.08 -29.38
CA GLU A 4 -8.85 21.63 -29.35
C GLU A 4 -8.65 20.70 -28.16
N SER A 5 -8.10 19.54 -28.42
CA SER A 5 -7.71 18.51 -27.46
C SER A 5 -6.71 19.10 -26.45
N GLY A 6 -7.09 19.06 -25.15
CA GLY A 6 -6.22 19.46 -24.05
C GLY A 6 -4.95 18.65 -24.01
N ARG A 7 -3.83 19.30 -24.31
CA ARG A 7 -2.49 18.78 -24.05
C ARG A 7 -2.29 18.70 -22.54
N ILE A 8 -1.73 17.58 -22.08
CA ILE A 8 -1.15 17.51 -20.75
C ILE A 8 -0.06 18.59 -20.69
N GLY A 9 -0.32 19.66 -19.92
CA GLY A 9 0.63 20.78 -19.79
C GLY A 9 1.79 20.38 -18.87
N LEU A 10 2.72 19.61 -19.39
CA LEU A 10 4.01 19.32 -18.76
C LEU A 10 5.08 20.13 -19.50
N THR A 11 5.23 21.40 -19.17
CA THR A 11 6.41 22.16 -19.57
C THR A 11 7.37 22.24 -18.39
N ALA A 12 8.59 21.77 -18.60
CA ALA A 12 9.69 21.70 -17.62
C ALA A 12 10.14 23.07 -17.03
N ASN A 13 9.49 24.19 -17.36
CA ASN A 13 9.93 25.54 -17.02
C ASN A 13 9.11 26.30 -15.97
N GLU A 14 8.15 25.66 -15.30
CA GLU A 14 7.38 26.32 -14.21
C GLU A 14 7.69 25.80 -12.79
N LEU A 15 8.80 25.08 -12.61
CA LEU A 15 9.18 24.42 -11.36
C LEU A 15 10.21 25.18 -10.49
N THR A 16 10.33 26.52 -10.62
CA THR A 16 11.13 27.31 -9.68
C THR A 16 10.27 28.29 -8.90
N GLY A 17 9.60 27.79 -7.90
CA GLY A 17 8.88 28.57 -6.89
C GLY A 17 9.10 27.94 -5.52
N GLU A 18 10.09 28.44 -4.79
CA GLU A 18 10.36 28.08 -3.40
C GLU A 18 9.17 28.40 -2.50
N THR A 19 8.59 27.36 -1.86
CA THR A 19 8.11 27.48 -0.48
C THR A 19 8.18 26.11 0.19
N ARG A 20 9.21 25.90 0.97
CA ARG A 20 9.21 24.84 2.00
C ARG A 20 8.19 25.22 3.05
N SER A 21 7.11 24.47 3.15
CA SER A 21 6.31 24.36 4.36
C SER A 21 6.44 22.93 4.88
N GLU A 22 7.12 22.78 6.00
CA GLU A 22 7.15 21.56 6.77
C GLU A 22 5.75 21.32 7.36
N GLY A 23 4.99 20.46 6.66
CA GLY A 23 3.75 19.88 7.15
C GLY A 23 3.86 18.39 6.93
N SER A 24 4.10 17.65 7.99
CA SER A 24 4.25 16.20 7.99
C SER A 24 2.93 15.54 7.58
N ASN A 25 2.86 15.10 6.32
CA ASN A 25 1.84 14.20 5.85
C ASN A 25 2.45 12.77 5.83
N PRO A 26 2.10 11.88 6.78
CA PRO A 26 2.80 10.60 6.94
C PRO A 26 2.51 9.57 5.85
N SER A 27 1.69 9.87 4.86
CA SER A 27 1.20 8.87 3.90
C SER A 27 1.94 8.83 2.55
N LEU A 28 2.90 9.71 2.30
CA LEU A 28 3.59 9.77 1.00
C LEU A 28 5.09 9.45 1.03
N SER A 29 5.73 9.32 2.19
CA SER A 29 7.17 9.05 2.24
C SER A 29 7.54 7.84 3.10
N ALA A 30 7.05 6.67 2.77
CA ALA A 30 7.57 5.42 3.30
C ALA A 30 8.51 4.78 2.29
N ASN A 31 9.73 5.29 2.17
CA ASN A 31 10.81 4.50 1.56
C ASN A 31 12.20 5.08 1.81
N ARG A 32 12.72 4.86 3.01
CA ARG A 32 14.17 4.83 3.24
C ARG A 32 14.52 3.70 4.19
N LEU A 33 14.37 2.45 3.74
CA LEU A 33 15.09 1.33 4.32
C LEU A 33 15.85 0.65 3.17
N ALA A 34 17.13 1.01 3.06
CA ALA A 34 18.06 0.30 2.21
C ALA A 34 18.24 -1.13 2.72
N PRO A 35 18.35 -2.16 1.86
CA PRO A 35 18.78 -3.47 2.27
C PRO A 35 20.26 -3.41 2.66
N GLY A 36 20.55 -3.29 3.95
CA GLY A 36 21.90 -3.32 4.49
C GLY A 36 22.37 -4.75 4.71
N GLY A 37 23.39 -5.16 4.02
CA GLY A 37 24.10 -6.42 4.27
C GLY A 37 25.39 -6.46 3.48
N ARG A 38 26.51 -5.99 4.09
CA ARG A 38 27.85 -6.25 3.55
C ARG A 38 28.14 -7.73 3.62
N LEU A 39 28.51 -8.30 2.48
CA LEU A 39 29.32 -9.51 2.43
C LEU A 39 30.73 -9.08 2.04
N ASP A 40 31.69 -9.26 2.96
CA ASP A 40 33.13 -9.12 2.68
C ASP A 40 33.54 -10.23 1.70
N GLU A 41 33.92 -9.83 0.50
CA GLU A 41 34.66 -10.71 -0.41
C GLU A 41 36.12 -10.30 -0.43
N THR A 42 36.98 -11.18 0.08
CA THR A 42 38.43 -11.13 -0.14
C THR A 42 38.78 -11.63 -1.54
N PRO A 43 39.60 -10.94 -2.32
CA PRO A 43 40.00 -11.41 -3.64
C PRO A 43 41.29 -12.24 -3.57
N THR A 44 41.23 -13.51 -3.99
CA THR A 44 42.44 -14.25 -4.38
C THR A 44 42.21 -14.96 -5.69
N GLY A 45 43.08 -14.72 -6.67
CA GLY A 45 43.26 -15.63 -7.81
C GLY A 45 43.40 -14.95 -9.17
N ARG A 46 44.64 -14.98 -9.66
CA ARG A 46 45.08 -14.48 -11.01
C ARG A 46 44.59 -15.36 -12.15
N GLY A 47 44.27 -14.76 -13.27
CA GLY A 47 44.63 -15.24 -14.61
C GLY A 47 43.56 -15.95 -15.41
N GLY A 48 43.05 -15.27 -16.42
CA GLY A 48 42.24 -15.84 -17.50
C GLY A 48 41.44 -14.75 -18.20
N GLN A 49 41.88 -14.28 -19.37
CA GLN A 49 41.11 -13.37 -20.23
C GLN A 49 39.92 -14.15 -20.85
N GLY A 50 38.89 -14.37 -20.08
CA GLY A 50 37.55 -14.65 -20.57
C GLY A 50 36.76 -13.37 -20.41
N VAL A 51 36.03 -12.94 -21.41
CA VAL A 51 35.01 -11.89 -21.29
C VAL A 51 33.96 -12.41 -20.29
N HIS A 52 34.14 -12.09 -19.01
CA HIS A 52 33.10 -12.25 -18.02
C HIS A 52 32.00 -11.26 -18.39
N VAL A 53 30.94 -11.73 -19.05
CA VAL A 53 29.65 -11.07 -19.03
C VAL A 53 29.21 -11.12 -17.58
N GLY A 54 29.57 -10.09 -16.80
CA GLY A 54 29.12 -9.95 -15.41
C GLY A 54 27.60 -10.00 -15.42
N LYS A 55 26.98 -10.68 -14.45
CA LYS A 55 25.52 -10.67 -14.31
C LYS A 55 25.07 -9.23 -14.17
N GLN A 56 24.10 -8.81 -14.98
CA GLN A 56 23.53 -7.46 -14.95
C GLN A 56 22.85 -7.21 -13.60
N ARG A 57 22.96 -5.99 -13.11
CA ARG A 57 22.36 -5.57 -11.83
C ARG A 57 21.13 -4.70 -12.06
N TYR A 58 20.11 -4.84 -11.23
CA TYR A 58 18.92 -3.99 -11.27
C TYR A 58 18.69 -3.25 -9.95
N TRP A 59 18.11 -2.07 -10.06
CA TRP A 59 17.53 -1.29 -8.97
C TRP A 59 16.02 -1.16 -9.20
N LEU A 60 15.20 -1.48 -8.19
CA LEU A 60 13.75 -1.37 -8.29
C LEU A 60 13.25 -0.36 -7.25
N GLN A 61 12.75 0.78 -7.73
CA GLN A 61 12.11 1.79 -6.91
C GLN A 61 10.60 1.61 -6.95
N THR A 62 9.97 1.55 -5.77
CA THR A 62 8.51 1.39 -5.63
C THR A 62 7.90 2.66 -5.08
N LEU A 63 6.86 3.17 -5.75
CA LEU A 63 6.08 4.33 -5.33
C LEU A 63 4.62 3.95 -5.13
N GLY A 64 3.91 4.73 -4.31
CA GLY A 64 2.47 4.62 -4.09
C GLY A 64 2.08 3.60 -3.02
N CYS A 65 1.09 2.76 -3.29
CA CYS A 65 0.33 2.04 -2.29
C CYS A 65 0.83 0.59 -2.05
N PRO A 66 0.37 -0.08 -0.96
CA PRO A 66 0.65 -1.50 -0.68
C PRO A 66 0.45 -2.47 -1.85
N LYS A 67 -0.51 -2.21 -2.75
CA LYS A 67 -0.71 -3.05 -3.94
C LYS A 67 0.46 -2.95 -4.92
N ASN A 68 1.02 -1.73 -5.09
CA ASN A 68 2.24 -1.53 -5.89
C ASN A 68 3.45 -2.21 -5.25
N ARG A 69 3.52 -2.26 -3.90
CA ARG A 69 4.59 -2.99 -3.21
C ARG A 69 4.57 -4.47 -3.56
N VAL A 70 3.40 -5.13 -3.50
CA VAL A 70 3.27 -6.53 -3.92
C VAL A 70 3.62 -6.71 -5.40
N ASP A 71 3.21 -5.77 -6.26
CA ASP A 71 3.56 -5.79 -7.68
C ASP A 71 5.08 -5.73 -7.86
N SER A 72 5.79 -4.87 -7.12
CA SER A 72 7.26 -4.80 -7.13
C SER A 72 7.93 -6.07 -6.62
N ASP A 73 7.45 -6.64 -5.52
CA ASP A 73 8.02 -7.90 -5.00
C ASP A 73 7.93 -9.04 -6.04
N LYS A 74 6.83 -9.08 -6.82
CA LYS A 74 6.68 -10.05 -7.92
C LYS A 74 7.58 -9.75 -9.10
N LEU A 75 7.75 -8.47 -9.45
CA LEU A 75 8.67 -8.04 -10.50
C LEU A 75 10.14 -8.33 -10.12
N ASP A 76 10.49 -8.16 -8.84
CA ASP A 76 11.77 -8.56 -8.28
C ASP A 76 12.06 -10.05 -8.55
N GLY A 77 11.08 -10.91 -8.25
CA GLY A 77 11.17 -12.35 -8.55
C GLY A 77 11.36 -12.65 -10.04
N VAL A 78 10.70 -11.91 -10.92
CA VAL A 78 10.88 -12.04 -12.38
C VAL A 78 12.31 -11.66 -12.78
N LEU A 79 12.80 -10.50 -12.31
CA LEU A 79 14.15 -10.01 -12.64
C LEU A 79 15.25 -10.98 -12.16
N VAL A 80 15.10 -11.53 -10.95
CA VAL A 80 16.01 -12.57 -10.42
C VAL A 80 15.97 -13.82 -11.29
N THR A 81 14.78 -14.26 -11.72
CA THR A 81 14.61 -15.42 -12.61
C THR A 81 15.22 -15.18 -13.99
N ASP A 82 15.16 -13.95 -14.49
CA ASP A 82 15.80 -13.53 -15.74
C ASP A 82 17.33 -13.37 -15.61
N GLY A 83 17.91 -13.63 -14.45
CA GLY A 83 19.34 -13.68 -14.18
C GLY A 83 19.97 -12.37 -13.73
N TYR A 84 19.16 -11.35 -13.42
CA TYR A 84 19.64 -10.11 -12.83
C TYR A 84 19.97 -10.29 -11.33
N LEU A 85 20.87 -9.46 -10.81
CA LEU A 85 21.19 -9.38 -9.39
C LEU A 85 20.75 -8.02 -8.83
N PRO A 86 20.24 -7.95 -7.59
CA PRO A 86 19.95 -6.68 -6.96
C PRO A 86 21.19 -5.79 -6.86
N ALA A 87 21.06 -4.51 -7.21
CA ALA A 87 22.06 -3.49 -7.00
C ALA A 87 21.93 -2.89 -5.59
N SER A 88 23.03 -2.43 -5.00
CA SER A 88 23.03 -1.75 -3.71
C SER A 88 22.53 -0.31 -3.78
N SER A 89 22.56 0.28 -4.97
CA SER A 89 22.10 1.65 -5.26
C SER A 89 21.84 1.83 -6.76
N PRO A 90 21.06 2.86 -7.18
CA PRO A 90 20.79 3.12 -8.58
C PRO A 90 22.07 3.41 -9.39
N GLU A 91 23.11 3.99 -8.75
CA GLU A 91 24.40 4.29 -9.38
C GLU A 91 25.21 3.04 -9.78
N THR A 92 24.82 1.86 -9.28
CA THR A 92 25.48 0.59 -9.56
C THR A 92 24.62 -0.37 -10.37
N ALA A 93 23.50 0.11 -10.90
CA ALA A 93 22.52 -0.70 -11.63
C ALA A 93 22.70 -0.57 -13.15
N ASP A 94 22.60 -1.69 -13.86
CA ASP A 94 22.52 -1.74 -15.33
C ASP A 94 21.07 -1.53 -15.81
N LEU A 95 20.10 -1.80 -14.93
CA LEU A 95 18.67 -1.65 -15.14
C LEU A 95 18.04 -0.95 -13.94
N VAL A 96 17.49 0.24 -14.14
CA VAL A 96 16.71 0.96 -13.12
C VAL A 96 15.24 0.84 -13.48
N VAL A 97 14.43 0.33 -12.57
CA VAL A 97 12.99 0.14 -12.74
C VAL A 97 12.24 1.00 -11.73
N VAL A 98 11.27 1.78 -12.18
CA VAL A 98 10.40 2.60 -11.32
C VAL A 98 8.96 2.09 -11.44
N ASN A 99 8.45 1.50 -10.37
CA ASN A 99 7.03 1.13 -10.27
C ASN A 99 6.23 2.32 -9.72
N THR A 100 5.50 2.98 -10.60
CA THR A 100 4.90 4.30 -10.41
C THR A 100 3.46 4.26 -9.92
N CYS A 101 3.02 5.35 -9.31
CA CYS A 101 1.65 5.61 -8.93
C CYS A 101 0.97 6.60 -9.88
N ALA A 102 -0.36 6.46 -10.12
CA ALA A 102 -1.16 7.38 -10.91
C ALA A 102 -2.53 7.66 -10.28
N PHE A 103 -2.65 7.47 -8.95
CA PHE A 103 -3.95 7.55 -8.28
C PHE A 103 -4.47 8.98 -8.19
N ILE A 104 -3.62 9.92 -7.80
CA ILE A 104 -3.90 11.36 -7.67
C ILE A 104 -2.75 12.17 -8.26
N ASP A 105 -2.99 13.45 -8.50
CA ASP A 105 -2.01 14.35 -9.12
C ASP A 105 -0.69 14.39 -8.34
N ALA A 106 -0.72 14.59 -7.03
CA ALA A 106 0.48 14.60 -6.19
C ALA A 106 1.32 13.32 -6.33
N ALA A 107 0.69 12.15 -6.44
CA ALA A 107 1.41 10.88 -6.61
C ALA A 107 2.00 10.72 -8.03
N ARG A 108 1.39 11.35 -9.04
CA ARG A 108 1.98 11.42 -10.39
C ARG A 108 3.21 12.32 -10.40
N GLN A 109 3.11 13.49 -9.75
CA GLN A 109 4.21 14.42 -9.60
C GLN A 109 5.42 13.74 -8.94
N GLU A 110 5.21 13.12 -7.77
CA GLU A 110 6.24 12.33 -7.07
C GLU A 110 6.86 11.26 -7.99
N SER A 111 6.04 10.58 -8.78
CA SER A 111 6.52 9.56 -9.71
C SER A 111 7.41 10.14 -10.79
N ILE A 112 7.05 11.29 -11.38
CA ILE A 112 7.83 11.98 -12.41
C ILE A 112 9.15 12.49 -11.82
N GLU A 113 9.11 13.16 -10.68
CA GLU A 113 10.28 13.67 -9.98
C GLU A 113 11.29 12.54 -9.66
N THR A 114 10.78 11.41 -9.16
CA THR A 114 11.61 10.23 -8.87
C THR A 114 12.25 9.64 -10.14
N VAL A 115 11.51 9.57 -11.24
CA VAL A 115 12.04 9.10 -12.53
C VAL A 115 13.17 9.99 -12.99
N LEU A 116 13.01 11.32 -12.96
CA LEU A 116 14.02 12.29 -13.37
C LEU A 116 15.24 12.29 -12.42
N GLU A 117 15.04 12.15 -11.11
CA GLU A 117 16.14 12.00 -10.15
C GLU A 117 16.97 10.73 -10.45
N LEU A 118 16.30 9.60 -10.69
CA LEU A 118 16.98 8.33 -10.97
C LEU A 118 17.69 8.33 -12.32
N ASP A 119 17.17 9.04 -13.32
CA ASP A 119 17.88 9.24 -14.58
C ASP A 119 19.22 9.96 -14.40
N GLN A 120 19.25 11.01 -13.55
CA GLN A 120 20.48 11.73 -13.25
C GLN A 120 21.50 10.91 -12.44
N ARG A 121 21.04 9.91 -11.68
CA ARG A 121 21.86 9.08 -10.78
C ARG A 121 22.36 7.80 -11.43
N ARG A 122 21.66 7.27 -12.42
CA ARG A 122 22.01 6.00 -13.07
C ARG A 122 23.31 6.11 -13.87
N PRO A 123 24.09 5.02 -14.02
CA PRO A 123 25.30 5.03 -14.84
C PRO A 123 24.99 5.30 -16.32
N PRO A 124 25.89 5.97 -17.06
CA PRO A 124 25.76 6.09 -18.51
C PRO A 124 25.67 4.71 -19.18
N GLY A 125 24.62 4.52 -20.02
CA GLY A 125 24.38 3.26 -20.73
C GLY A 125 23.56 2.24 -19.96
N SER A 126 23.17 2.51 -18.70
CA SER A 126 22.13 1.74 -18.01
C SER A 126 20.75 2.04 -18.61
N ARG A 127 19.79 1.13 -18.39
CA ARG A 127 18.40 1.30 -18.86
C ARG A 127 17.51 1.81 -17.75
N LEU A 128 16.61 2.74 -18.09
CA LEU A 128 15.56 3.24 -17.20
C LEU A 128 14.18 2.76 -17.70
N VAL A 129 13.48 2.00 -16.88
CA VAL A 129 12.17 1.44 -17.19
C VAL A 129 11.13 1.97 -16.22
N VAL A 130 10.04 2.52 -16.74
CA VAL A 130 8.88 2.94 -15.95
C VAL A 130 7.76 1.92 -16.10
N THR A 131 7.22 1.43 -14.98
CA THR A 131 6.10 0.50 -14.93
C THR A 131 5.07 0.96 -13.88
N GLY A 132 4.04 0.17 -13.64
CA GLY A 132 3.03 0.45 -12.62
C GLY A 132 1.83 1.23 -13.16
N CYS A 133 1.10 1.88 -12.24
CA CYS A 133 -0.18 2.53 -12.55
C CYS A 133 -0.04 3.65 -13.59
N MET A 134 1.04 4.44 -13.54
CA MET A 134 1.23 5.54 -14.48
C MET A 134 1.56 5.02 -15.89
N ALA A 135 2.40 4.01 -15.98
CA ALA A 135 2.69 3.34 -17.24
C ALA A 135 1.45 2.69 -17.88
N GLU A 136 0.59 2.04 -17.06
CA GLU A 136 -0.65 1.44 -17.54
C GLU A 136 -1.68 2.49 -17.99
N ARG A 137 -1.76 3.62 -17.27
CA ARG A 137 -2.75 4.67 -17.55
C ARG A 137 -2.41 5.53 -18.76
N TYR A 138 -1.13 5.90 -18.91
CA TYR A 138 -0.68 6.90 -19.90
C TYR A 138 0.19 6.33 -21.03
N GLY A 139 0.77 5.14 -20.87
CA GLY A 139 1.45 4.41 -21.94
C GLY A 139 2.33 5.26 -22.85
N ASP A 140 1.90 5.37 -24.12
CA ASP A 140 2.65 6.11 -25.16
C ASP A 140 2.76 7.62 -24.88
N GLU A 141 1.79 8.24 -24.20
CA GLU A 141 1.86 9.65 -23.83
C GLU A 141 2.98 9.90 -22.83
N LEU A 142 3.13 9.00 -21.85
CA LEU A 142 4.21 9.05 -20.86
C LEU A 142 5.58 8.86 -21.54
N ALA A 143 5.68 7.93 -22.50
CA ALA A 143 6.90 7.69 -23.26
C ALA A 143 7.32 8.90 -24.13
N GLN A 144 6.34 9.69 -24.60
CA GLN A 144 6.62 10.92 -25.35
C GLN A 144 7.00 12.08 -24.42
N ALA A 145 6.42 12.14 -23.23
CA ALA A 145 6.65 13.20 -22.25
C ALA A 145 7.98 13.05 -21.50
N LEU A 146 8.49 11.82 -21.35
CA LEU A 146 9.74 11.50 -20.65
C LEU A 146 10.73 10.80 -21.59
N PRO A 147 11.43 11.54 -22.45
CA PRO A 147 12.41 10.98 -23.40
C PRO A 147 13.62 10.32 -22.71
N GLU A 148 13.86 10.57 -21.43
CA GLU A 148 14.87 9.95 -20.59
C GLU A 148 14.58 8.47 -20.32
N VAL A 149 13.30 8.05 -20.45
CA VAL A 149 12.85 6.68 -20.16
C VAL A 149 13.04 5.80 -21.38
N ASP A 150 13.83 4.71 -21.23
CA ASP A 150 14.10 3.78 -22.31
C ASP A 150 12.92 2.86 -22.64
N LEU A 151 12.03 2.60 -21.64
CA LEU A 151 10.86 1.76 -21.82
C LEU A 151 9.75 2.16 -20.83
N VAL A 152 8.55 2.38 -21.34
CA VAL A 152 7.31 2.45 -20.53
C VAL A 152 6.57 1.11 -20.68
N ALA A 153 6.50 0.34 -19.60
CA ALA A 153 5.96 -1.00 -19.55
C ALA A 153 4.70 -1.05 -18.69
N GLY A 154 3.51 -1.21 -19.29
CA GLY A 154 2.26 -1.47 -18.57
C GLY A 154 2.27 -2.80 -17.80
N PHE A 155 1.17 -3.12 -17.11
CA PHE A 155 1.06 -4.35 -16.33
C PHE A 155 1.22 -5.60 -17.21
N GLY A 156 2.11 -6.52 -16.81
CA GLY A 156 2.37 -7.75 -17.51
C GLY A 156 3.25 -7.65 -18.76
N VAL A 157 3.84 -6.48 -19.01
CA VAL A 157 4.85 -6.28 -20.07
C VAL A 157 6.23 -6.61 -19.52
N SER A 158 7.06 -7.34 -20.31
CA SER A 158 8.43 -7.66 -19.92
C SER A 158 9.26 -6.39 -19.74
N LEU A 159 10.01 -6.30 -18.63
CA LEU A 159 10.90 -5.19 -18.31
C LEU A 159 12.25 -5.29 -19.04
N VAL A 160 12.58 -6.49 -19.53
CA VAL A 160 13.91 -6.84 -20.03
C VAL A 160 13.93 -6.94 -21.54
N THR A 161 12.91 -7.58 -22.12
CA THR A 161 12.82 -7.79 -23.56
C THR A 161 12.16 -6.58 -24.22
N PRO A 162 12.79 -5.91 -25.19
CA PRO A 162 12.10 -4.86 -25.95
C PRO A 162 10.83 -5.46 -26.58
N PRO A 163 9.70 -4.74 -26.59
CA PRO A 163 8.49 -5.21 -27.22
C PRO A 163 8.77 -5.55 -28.68
N VAL A 164 8.54 -6.81 -29.07
CA VAL A 164 8.60 -7.20 -30.46
C VAL A 164 7.55 -6.36 -31.20
N ARG A 165 8.00 -5.38 -32.00
CA ARG A 165 7.09 -4.61 -32.84
C ARG A 165 6.40 -5.60 -33.76
N ALA A 166 5.15 -5.92 -33.46
CA ALA A 166 4.32 -6.72 -34.37
C ALA A 166 4.33 -6.01 -35.74
N PRO A 167 4.53 -6.72 -36.86
CA PRO A 167 4.51 -6.10 -38.16
C PRO A 167 3.16 -5.44 -38.37
N VAL A 168 3.17 -4.13 -38.64
CA VAL A 168 1.97 -3.33 -38.90
C VAL A 168 1.24 -3.94 -40.10
N SER A 169 0.14 -4.64 -39.85
CA SER A 169 -0.75 -5.12 -40.91
C SER A 169 -1.50 -3.94 -41.49
N LEU A 170 -1.14 -3.52 -42.68
CA LEU A 170 -1.74 -2.44 -43.47
C LEU A 170 -3.17 -2.80 -43.99
N ARG A 171 -4.01 -3.47 -43.22
CA ARG A 171 -5.42 -3.65 -43.55
C ARG A 171 -6.28 -2.85 -42.59
N GLY A 172 -6.78 -1.72 -43.13
CA GLY A 172 -7.61 -0.76 -42.43
C GLY A 172 -8.83 -1.37 -41.73
N ARG A 173 -8.87 -1.16 -40.41
CA ARG A 173 -10.11 -1.09 -39.65
C ARG A 173 -10.10 0.23 -38.88
N ARG A 174 -10.99 1.13 -39.28
CA ARG A 174 -11.32 2.32 -38.49
C ARG A 174 -11.98 1.87 -37.20
N GLY A 175 -11.44 2.25 -36.04
CA GLY A 175 -12.12 2.15 -34.75
C GLY A 175 -11.58 1.11 -33.77
N ALA A 176 -10.27 0.86 -33.73
CA ALA A 176 -9.65 0.18 -32.58
C ALA A 176 -8.70 1.19 -31.92
N GLY A 177 -8.91 1.45 -30.63
CA GLY A 177 -7.95 2.16 -29.78
C GLY A 177 -6.58 1.46 -29.78
N PRO A 178 -5.55 2.05 -29.17
CA PRO A 178 -4.18 1.53 -29.19
C PRO A 178 -4.20 0.06 -28.77
N THR A 179 -3.59 -0.80 -29.62
CA THR A 179 -3.47 -2.23 -29.33
C THR A 179 -2.56 -2.37 -28.12
N PRO A 180 -3.02 -2.92 -26.97
CA PRO A 180 -2.15 -3.15 -25.85
C PRO A 180 -0.95 -3.96 -26.30
N SER A 181 0.27 -3.53 -25.95
CA SER A 181 1.46 -4.37 -26.08
C SER A 181 1.14 -5.73 -25.46
N ALA A 182 1.38 -6.82 -26.19
CA ALA A 182 0.97 -8.15 -25.76
C ALA A 182 1.54 -8.41 -24.35
N ARG A 183 0.67 -8.60 -23.37
CA ARG A 183 1.07 -8.96 -21.99
C ARG A 183 1.81 -10.28 -22.05
N SER A 184 2.99 -10.32 -21.45
CA SER A 184 3.84 -11.52 -21.40
C SER A 184 3.47 -12.42 -20.23
N PHE A 185 2.85 -11.85 -19.17
CA PHE A 185 2.46 -12.54 -17.94
C PHE A 185 1.28 -11.82 -17.25
N ASP A 186 0.61 -12.52 -16.35
CA ASP A 186 -0.36 -11.88 -15.43
C ASP A 186 0.31 -11.58 -14.09
N LEU A 187 0.55 -10.30 -13.82
CA LEU A 187 1.22 -9.83 -12.60
C LEU A 187 0.48 -10.28 -11.33
N LEU A 188 -0.86 -10.43 -11.39
CA LEU A 188 -1.64 -10.89 -10.25
C LEU A 188 -1.30 -12.34 -9.85
N GLU A 189 -1.01 -13.19 -10.83
CA GLU A 189 -0.78 -14.63 -10.62
C GLU A 189 0.71 -15.02 -10.48
N LEU A 190 1.65 -14.07 -10.66
CA LEU A 190 3.06 -14.37 -10.49
C LEU A 190 3.38 -14.81 -9.06
N PRO A 191 4.32 -15.74 -8.88
CA PRO A 191 4.84 -16.09 -7.57
C PRO A 191 5.59 -14.92 -6.96
N ARG A 192 5.66 -14.90 -5.66
CA ARG A 192 6.36 -13.88 -4.88
C ARG A 192 7.60 -14.50 -4.23
N PRO A 193 8.76 -13.84 -4.29
CA PRO A 193 9.94 -14.28 -3.56
C PRO A 193 9.73 -14.14 -2.04
N PRO A 194 10.45 -14.91 -1.22
CA PRO A 194 10.49 -14.75 0.23
C PRO A 194 10.91 -13.33 0.62
N THR A 195 10.38 -12.83 1.73
CA THR A 195 10.73 -11.52 2.28
C THR A 195 11.54 -11.67 3.56
N ARG A 196 12.45 -10.72 3.82
CA ARG A 196 13.19 -10.63 5.09
C ARG A 196 12.50 -9.76 6.14
N ALA A 197 11.38 -9.13 5.79
CA ALA A 197 10.61 -8.33 6.72
C ALA A 197 9.84 -9.23 7.71
N SER A 198 9.50 -8.69 8.88
CA SER A 198 8.68 -9.37 9.89
C SER A 198 7.20 -9.50 9.49
N TRP A 199 6.80 -8.83 8.42
CA TRP A 199 5.43 -8.76 7.89
C TRP A 199 5.43 -8.73 6.36
N ALA A 200 4.26 -9.03 5.75
CA ALA A 200 4.08 -8.95 4.30
C ALA A 200 2.66 -8.56 3.91
N TYR A 201 2.52 -7.82 2.81
CA TYR A 201 1.23 -7.66 2.16
C TYR A 201 0.84 -8.92 1.39
N LEU A 202 -0.43 -9.33 1.46
CA LEU A 202 -1.03 -10.38 0.64
C LEU A 202 -2.11 -9.75 -0.25
N LYS A 203 -1.83 -9.63 -1.54
CA LYS A 203 -2.76 -9.02 -2.51
C LYS A 203 -3.80 -10.05 -2.93
N ALA A 204 -5.02 -9.90 -2.41
CA ALA A 204 -6.11 -10.85 -2.63
C ALA A 204 -6.83 -10.68 -3.96
N ALA A 205 -6.89 -9.46 -4.48
CA ALA A 205 -7.56 -9.14 -5.74
C ALA A 205 -6.91 -7.93 -6.43
N GLU A 206 -7.19 -7.78 -7.73
CA GLU A 206 -6.81 -6.65 -8.58
C GLU A 206 -8.07 -6.01 -9.17
N GLY A 207 -8.03 -4.68 -9.38
CA GLY A 207 -9.15 -3.94 -9.95
C GLY A 207 -10.29 -3.67 -8.99
N CYS A 208 -11.33 -2.97 -9.45
CA CYS A 208 -12.45 -2.56 -8.61
C CYS A 208 -13.71 -2.35 -9.44
N ASP A 209 -14.85 -2.91 -9.00
CA ASP A 209 -16.16 -2.74 -9.64
C ASP A 209 -16.95 -1.53 -9.09
N ARG A 210 -16.36 -0.74 -8.19
CA ARG A 210 -17.02 0.45 -7.65
C ARG A 210 -17.03 1.59 -8.66
N ALA A 211 -18.10 2.37 -8.62
CA ALA A 211 -18.28 3.54 -9.49
C ALA A 211 -18.13 4.86 -8.70
N CYS A 212 -17.14 4.95 -7.81
CA CYS A 212 -16.89 6.17 -7.03
C CYS A 212 -16.60 7.34 -7.96
N GLY A 213 -17.26 8.49 -7.73
CA GLY A 213 -17.23 9.61 -8.65
C GLY A 213 -15.87 10.27 -8.88
N PHE A 214 -14.93 10.06 -7.99
CA PHE A 214 -13.57 10.63 -8.00
C PHE A 214 -12.48 9.64 -8.44
N CYS A 215 -12.80 8.37 -8.64
CA CYS A 215 -11.78 7.33 -8.71
C CYS A 215 -11.60 6.80 -10.14
N ALA A 216 -10.37 6.94 -10.65
CA ALA A 216 -9.98 6.45 -11.97
C ALA A 216 -9.46 5.00 -11.96
N ILE A 217 -9.32 4.33 -10.81
CA ILE A 217 -8.75 2.98 -10.70
C ILE A 217 -9.37 1.98 -11.67
N PRO A 218 -10.72 1.90 -11.83
CA PRO A 218 -11.31 0.94 -12.75
C PRO A 218 -10.86 1.10 -14.22
N SER A 219 -10.48 2.31 -14.64
CA SER A 219 -10.08 2.58 -16.02
C SER A 219 -8.73 1.98 -16.41
N PHE A 220 -7.80 1.81 -15.45
CA PHE A 220 -6.46 1.30 -15.73
C PHE A 220 -6.11 -0.01 -15.00
N ARG A 221 -6.73 -0.31 -13.83
CA ARG A 221 -6.59 -1.62 -13.18
C ARG A 221 -7.71 -2.60 -13.54
N GLY A 222 -8.73 -2.12 -14.24
CA GLY A 222 -9.86 -2.93 -14.71
C GLY A 222 -10.87 -3.32 -13.64
N PRO A 223 -11.82 -4.20 -13.98
CA PRO A 223 -12.78 -4.75 -13.04
C PRO A 223 -12.09 -5.65 -12.01
N GLN A 224 -12.77 -5.88 -10.89
CA GLN A 224 -12.24 -6.73 -9.84
C GLN A 224 -11.99 -8.16 -10.34
N ARG A 225 -10.80 -8.67 -10.07
CA ARG A 225 -10.36 -10.06 -10.30
C ARG A 225 -9.78 -10.60 -9.00
N SER A 226 -10.51 -11.49 -8.35
CA SER A 226 -10.07 -12.16 -7.12
C SER A 226 -9.18 -13.35 -7.44
N ARG A 227 -8.07 -13.51 -6.72
CA ARG A 227 -7.22 -14.70 -6.79
C ARG A 227 -7.94 -15.91 -6.16
N ALA A 228 -7.54 -17.10 -6.56
CA ALA A 228 -8.08 -18.32 -5.97
C ALA A 228 -7.65 -18.45 -4.49
N MET A 229 -8.55 -18.96 -3.66
CA MET A 229 -8.31 -19.13 -2.21
C MET A 229 -7.07 -19.98 -1.94
N HIS A 230 -6.92 -21.10 -2.67
CA HIS A 230 -5.80 -22.02 -2.48
C HIS A 230 -4.45 -21.39 -2.81
N ASP A 231 -4.37 -20.47 -3.81
CA ASP A 231 -3.14 -19.78 -4.17
C ASP A 231 -2.76 -18.75 -3.11
N LEU A 232 -3.77 -18.07 -2.51
CA LEU A 232 -3.54 -17.13 -1.42
C LEU A 232 -3.08 -17.84 -0.14
N VAL A 233 -3.68 -18.97 0.17
CA VAL A 233 -3.28 -19.81 1.31
C VAL A 233 -1.85 -20.32 1.12
N ALA A 234 -1.52 -20.86 -0.07
CA ALA A 234 -0.18 -21.33 -0.37
C ALA A 234 0.88 -20.21 -0.31
N GLU A 235 0.54 -18.99 -0.81
CA GLU A 235 1.43 -17.82 -0.67
C GLU A 235 1.61 -17.42 0.80
N ALA A 236 0.53 -17.43 1.60
CA ALA A 236 0.58 -17.12 3.02
C ALA A 236 1.46 -18.14 3.80
N GLU A 237 1.29 -19.43 3.52
CA GLU A 237 2.13 -20.51 4.10
C GLU A 237 3.60 -20.32 3.74
N GLY A 238 3.90 -20.02 2.47
CA GLY A 238 5.26 -19.76 2.01
C GLY A 238 5.90 -18.53 2.68
N LEU A 239 5.13 -17.44 2.86
CA LEU A 239 5.58 -16.23 3.54
C LEU A 239 5.87 -16.47 5.02
N VAL A 240 5.05 -17.24 5.72
CA VAL A 240 5.22 -17.56 7.15
C VAL A 240 6.33 -18.57 7.37
N ALA A 241 6.46 -19.58 6.50
CA ALA A 241 7.52 -20.58 6.61
C ALA A 241 8.93 -20.00 6.37
N GLY A 242 9.05 -18.97 5.52
CA GLY A 242 10.35 -18.48 5.04
C GLY A 242 11.04 -19.51 4.14
N ASP A 243 12.34 -19.35 3.91
CA ASP A 243 13.12 -20.22 3.01
C ASP A 243 14.51 -20.62 3.53
N GLY A 244 14.75 -20.50 4.83
CA GLY A 244 16.06 -20.71 5.47
C GLY A 244 17.03 -19.53 5.36
N THR A 245 16.80 -18.59 4.42
CA THR A 245 17.48 -17.28 4.36
C THR A 245 16.64 -16.17 4.98
N SER A 246 15.33 -16.41 5.10
CA SER A 246 14.32 -15.57 5.74
C SER A 246 13.66 -16.34 6.89
N PRO A 247 13.48 -15.74 8.07
CA PRO A 247 12.83 -16.39 9.22
C PRO A 247 11.31 -16.54 9.04
N GLY A 248 10.76 -16.06 7.91
CA GLY A 248 9.32 -15.97 7.68
C GLY A 248 8.66 -14.77 8.38
N VAL A 249 7.46 -14.41 7.92
CA VAL A 249 6.72 -13.27 8.45
C VAL A 249 5.85 -13.65 9.64
N LYS A 250 5.63 -12.71 10.55
CA LYS A 250 4.73 -12.84 11.69
C LYS A 250 3.36 -12.20 11.44
N GLU A 251 3.32 -11.19 10.59
CA GLU A 251 2.08 -10.49 10.24
C GLU A 251 1.83 -10.57 8.73
N ILE A 252 0.61 -10.94 8.34
CA ILE A 252 0.10 -10.83 6.98
C ILE A 252 -0.94 -9.72 6.92
N VAL A 253 -0.75 -8.78 6.00
CA VAL A 253 -1.68 -7.67 5.74
C VAL A 253 -2.40 -7.93 4.42
N ILE A 254 -3.68 -8.29 4.49
CA ILE A 254 -4.49 -8.59 3.31
C ILE A 254 -4.94 -7.29 2.66
N VAL A 255 -4.69 -7.14 1.35
CA VAL A 255 -4.97 -5.92 0.60
C VAL A 255 -5.65 -6.20 -0.74
N ALA A 256 -6.51 -5.26 -1.16
CA ALA A 256 -7.07 -5.15 -2.50
C ALA A 256 -7.53 -3.69 -2.73
N GLN A 257 -8.04 -3.34 -3.90
CA GLN A 257 -8.67 -2.04 -4.12
C GLN A 257 -10.02 -1.93 -3.39
N ASP A 258 -10.77 -3.03 -3.32
CA ASP A 258 -11.97 -3.22 -2.48
C ASP A 258 -11.92 -4.62 -1.87
N LEU A 259 -11.25 -4.74 -0.73
CA LEU A 259 -11.01 -6.04 -0.10
C LEU A 259 -12.31 -6.72 0.33
N ALA A 260 -13.27 -5.97 0.84
CA ALA A 260 -14.55 -6.51 1.30
C ALA A 260 -15.42 -7.12 0.18
N SER A 261 -15.04 -6.89 -1.09
CA SER A 261 -15.69 -7.52 -2.25
C SER A 261 -14.97 -8.77 -2.76
N TYR A 262 -13.91 -9.23 -2.11
CA TYR A 262 -13.17 -10.43 -2.50
C TYR A 262 -14.10 -11.64 -2.71
N GLY A 263 -13.90 -12.36 -3.83
CA GLY A 263 -14.64 -13.56 -4.19
C GLY A 263 -15.98 -13.33 -4.87
N ARG A 264 -16.51 -12.09 -4.88
CA ARG A 264 -17.82 -11.78 -5.53
C ARG A 264 -17.82 -12.00 -7.04
N ASP A 265 -16.71 -11.76 -7.70
CA ASP A 265 -16.49 -11.98 -9.14
C ASP A 265 -16.40 -13.46 -9.51
N ARG A 266 -16.05 -14.33 -8.57
CA ARG A 266 -15.89 -15.77 -8.77
C ARG A 266 -17.19 -16.56 -8.62
N SER A 267 -18.21 -16.00 -7.95
CA SER A 267 -19.51 -16.67 -7.75
C SER A 267 -20.46 -16.39 -8.92
N THR A 268 -21.01 -17.44 -9.54
CA THR A 268 -22.03 -17.28 -10.58
C THR A 268 -23.36 -16.79 -9.99
N ARG A 269 -24.14 -15.99 -10.78
CA ARG A 269 -25.50 -15.55 -10.37
C ARG A 269 -26.41 -16.72 -9.94
N ARG A 270 -26.18 -17.93 -10.45
CA ARG A 270 -26.93 -19.12 -10.13
C ARG A 270 -26.59 -19.71 -8.78
N GLN A 271 -25.29 -19.74 -8.43
CA GLN A 271 -24.82 -20.16 -7.12
C GLN A 271 -25.34 -19.22 -6.02
N ARG A 272 -25.31 -17.91 -6.27
CA ARG A 272 -25.85 -16.89 -5.35
C ARG A 272 -27.32 -17.07 -4.99
N ARG A 273 -28.15 -17.66 -5.88
CA ARG A 273 -29.59 -17.90 -5.66
C ARG A 273 -29.90 -19.20 -4.91
N LEU A 274 -29.05 -20.20 -4.99
CA LEU A 274 -29.33 -21.54 -4.47
C LEU A 274 -28.99 -21.72 -2.98
N GLU A 275 -28.17 -20.87 -2.41
CA GLU A 275 -27.59 -21.08 -1.08
C GLU A 275 -28.16 -20.20 0.04
N GLY A 276 -29.15 -19.35 -0.25
CA GLY A 276 -30.05 -18.70 0.74
C GLY A 276 -29.43 -17.84 1.83
N ALA A 277 -28.12 -17.58 1.78
CA ALA A 277 -27.40 -16.72 2.74
C ALA A 277 -26.75 -15.55 2.00
N PRO A 278 -26.38 -14.46 2.66
CA PRO A 278 -25.60 -13.39 2.06
C PRO A 278 -24.19 -13.90 1.70
N GLU A 279 -24.10 -14.60 0.58
CA GLU A 279 -22.92 -15.29 0.03
C GLU A 279 -21.81 -14.32 -0.39
N ALA A 280 -22.14 -13.02 -0.46
CA ALA A 280 -21.22 -11.96 -0.78
C ALA A 280 -20.07 -11.84 0.25
N ASP A 281 -20.25 -12.36 1.47
CA ASP A 281 -19.31 -12.20 2.56
C ASP A 281 -18.48 -13.47 2.82
N ARG A 282 -18.93 -14.64 2.33
CA ARG A 282 -18.25 -15.90 2.60
C ARG A 282 -16.82 -15.89 2.07
N GLY A 283 -16.59 -15.38 0.87
CA GLY A 283 -15.26 -15.34 0.29
C GLY A 283 -14.24 -14.59 1.14
N ILE A 284 -14.56 -13.36 1.58
CA ILE A 284 -13.64 -12.58 2.40
C ILE A 284 -13.53 -13.13 3.83
N VAL A 285 -14.62 -13.54 4.45
CA VAL A 285 -14.61 -14.12 5.80
C VAL A 285 -13.81 -15.42 5.84
N GLU A 286 -14.00 -16.29 4.85
CA GLU A 286 -13.24 -17.53 4.71
C GLU A 286 -11.76 -17.26 4.49
N LEU A 287 -11.40 -16.27 3.65
CA LEU A 287 -10.01 -15.87 3.43
C LEU A 287 -9.36 -15.36 4.73
N VAL A 288 -10.04 -14.48 5.45
CA VAL A 288 -9.53 -13.94 6.72
C VAL A 288 -9.25 -15.07 7.71
N ARG A 289 -10.20 -16.00 7.89
CA ARG A 289 -10.03 -17.15 8.78
C ARG A 289 -8.91 -18.08 8.35
N ALA A 290 -8.80 -18.36 7.05
CA ALA A 290 -7.74 -19.23 6.53
C ALA A 290 -6.35 -18.61 6.76
N VAL A 291 -6.17 -17.32 6.50
CA VAL A 291 -4.89 -16.62 6.70
C VAL A 291 -4.57 -16.48 8.19
N SER A 292 -5.58 -16.20 9.04
CA SER A 292 -5.39 -16.10 10.50
C SER A 292 -5.01 -17.43 11.16
N ALA A 293 -5.33 -18.55 10.53
CA ALA A 293 -4.88 -19.86 11.00
C ALA A 293 -3.38 -20.13 10.69
N ILE A 294 -2.77 -19.33 9.82
CA ILE A 294 -1.39 -19.48 9.33
C ILE A 294 -0.47 -18.46 10.00
N ALA A 295 -0.86 -17.17 10.02
CA ALA A 295 -0.02 -16.09 10.53
C ALA A 295 -0.36 -15.73 11.98
N GLU A 296 0.64 -15.33 12.77
CA GLU A 296 0.43 -14.88 14.18
C GLU A 296 -0.39 -13.60 14.26
N ARG A 297 -0.35 -12.75 13.21
CA ARG A 297 -1.14 -11.54 13.05
C ARG A 297 -1.70 -11.45 11.64
N THR A 298 -2.99 -11.15 11.52
CA THR A 298 -3.64 -10.91 10.23
C THR A 298 -4.38 -9.60 10.26
N ARG A 299 -4.00 -8.67 9.39
CA ARG A 299 -4.59 -7.32 9.28
C ARG A 299 -5.31 -7.15 7.94
N LEU A 300 -6.39 -6.39 7.95
CA LEU A 300 -7.16 -6.05 6.75
C LEU A 300 -7.06 -4.56 6.47
N LEU A 301 -6.79 -4.19 5.22
CA LEU A 301 -6.82 -2.79 4.77
C LEU A 301 -7.81 -2.61 3.62
N TYR A 302 -8.30 -1.38 3.43
CA TYR A 302 -9.19 -0.96 2.34
C TYR A 302 -10.58 -1.60 2.38
N LEU A 303 -11.23 -1.51 3.54
CA LEU A 303 -12.60 -1.98 3.72
C LEU A 303 -13.61 -0.92 3.28
N TYR A 304 -14.49 -1.29 2.35
CA TYR A 304 -15.59 -0.41 1.95
C TYR A 304 -16.71 -0.45 3.00
N PRO A 305 -17.18 0.69 3.54
CA PRO A 305 -18.05 0.73 4.72
C PRO A 305 -19.36 -0.05 4.59
N SER A 306 -19.99 -0.04 3.39
CA SER A 306 -21.25 -0.79 3.18
C SER A 306 -21.07 -2.30 3.10
N SER A 307 -19.84 -2.77 2.96
CA SER A 307 -19.51 -4.19 2.88
C SER A 307 -18.90 -4.73 4.19
N LEU A 308 -18.82 -3.89 5.23
CA LEU A 308 -18.41 -4.31 6.57
C LEU A 308 -19.61 -4.94 7.27
N THR A 309 -19.83 -6.24 7.04
CA THR A 309 -20.92 -7.02 7.64
C THR A 309 -20.54 -7.53 9.03
N ASP A 310 -21.50 -7.97 9.82
CA ASP A 310 -21.23 -8.52 11.16
C ASP A 310 -20.30 -9.75 11.09
N PRO A 311 -20.49 -10.73 10.18
CA PRO A 311 -19.53 -11.83 10.06
C PRO A 311 -18.11 -11.40 9.70
N LEU A 312 -17.93 -10.30 8.95
CA LEU A 312 -16.60 -9.77 8.65
C LEU A 312 -16.02 -9.03 9.87
N VAL A 313 -16.85 -8.34 10.65
CA VAL A 313 -16.42 -7.73 11.92
C VAL A 313 -15.93 -8.83 12.87
N ASP A 314 -16.74 -9.88 13.10
CA ASP A 314 -16.37 -11.00 13.96
C ASP A 314 -15.06 -11.66 13.49
N ALA A 315 -14.94 -11.95 12.18
CA ALA A 315 -13.72 -12.53 11.64
C ALA A 315 -12.49 -11.61 11.79
N THR A 316 -12.67 -10.28 11.72
CA THR A 316 -11.58 -9.31 11.94
C THR A 316 -11.17 -9.29 13.42
N LEU A 317 -12.11 -9.32 14.36
CA LEU A 317 -11.80 -9.40 15.79
C LEU A 317 -11.09 -10.71 16.14
N ASP A 318 -11.51 -11.84 15.55
CA ASP A 318 -10.91 -13.16 15.73
C ASP A 318 -9.43 -13.25 15.24
N THR A 319 -8.96 -12.31 14.41
CA THR A 319 -7.55 -12.31 13.95
C THR A 319 -6.53 -11.97 15.05
N GLY A 320 -6.98 -11.46 16.19
CA GLY A 320 -6.11 -10.87 17.21
C GLY A 320 -5.55 -9.49 16.83
N VAL A 321 -5.94 -8.93 15.67
CA VAL A 321 -5.61 -7.58 15.21
C VAL A 321 -6.92 -6.82 14.94
N PRO A 322 -7.56 -6.25 15.97
CA PRO A 322 -8.85 -5.56 15.85
C PRO A 322 -8.68 -4.19 15.18
N TYR A 323 -8.24 -4.19 13.92
CA TYR A 323 -7.91 -3.01 13.15
C TYR A 323 -8.84 -2.86 11.93
N PHE A 324 -9.54 -1.74 11.85
CA PHE A 324 -10.56 -1.45 10.84
C PHE A 324 -10.14 -0.24 9.99
N ASP A 325 -9.57 -0.48 8.81
CA ASP A 325 -9.27 0.56 7.82
C ASP A 325 -10.49 0.78 6.91
N LEU A 326 -11.29 1.78 7.26
CA LEU A 326 -12.57 2.09 6.61
C LEU A 326 -12.40 3.23 5.61
N SER A 327 -12.64 2.98 4.33
CA SER A 327 -12.61 4.02 3.30
C SER A 327 -13.89 4.88 3.35
N LEU A 328 -14.02 5.78 4.32
CA LEU A 328 -15.23 6.61 4.51
C LEU A 328 -15.34 7.71 3.46
N GLN A 329 -14.25 8.40 3.15
CA GLN A 329 -14.06 9.48 2.19
C GLN A 329 -14.71 10.82 2.58
N HIS A 330 -15.85 10.84 3.20
CA HIS A 330 -16.54 11.97 3.83
C HIS A 330 -17.66 11.44 4.75
N VAL A 331 -18.40 12.35 5.42
CA VAL A 331 -19.50 11.98 6.33
C VAL A 331 -20.82 12.67 6.02
N SER A 332 -20.77 13.75 5.25
CA SER A 332 -21.97 14.43 4.76
C SER A 332 -22.70 13.56 3.74
N ARG A 333 -23.98 13.27 3.99
CA ARG A 333 -24.80 12.42 3.10
C ARG A 333 -24.97 13.02 1.69
N PRO A 334 -25.27 14.32 1.52
CA PRO A 334 -25.35 14.93 0.19
C PRO A 334 -24.04 14.78 -0.60
N LEU A 335 -22.90 15.05 0.05
CA LEU A 335 -21.59 14.98 -0.60
C LEU A 335 -21.22 13.54 -0.95
N LEU A 336 -21.44 12.58 -0.04
CA LEU A 336 -21.26 11.16 -0.31
C LEU A 336 -22.12 10.66 -1.48
N ALA A 337 -23.36 11.14 -1.61
CA ALA A 337 -24.21 10.82 -2.75
C ALA A 337 -23.61 11.36 -4.06
N ARG A 338 -23.05 12.58 -4.08
CA ARG A 338 -22.31 13.15 -5.24
C ARG A 338 -21.06 12.32 -5.57
N MET A 339 -20.34 11.83 -4.54
CA MET A 339 -19.21 10.92 -4.68
C MET A 339 -19.61 9.50 -5.12
N ARG A 340 -20.91 9.20 -5.26
CA ARG A 340 -21.45 7.83 -5.43
C ARG A 340 -20.98 6.87 -4.34
N ARG A 341 -20.98 7.36 -3.10
CA ARG A 341 -20.58 6.61 -1.90
C ARG A 341 -21.78 6.36 -1.00
N TRP A 342 -21.71 5.25 -0.27
CA TRP A 342 -22.70 4.88 0.72
C TRP A 342 -22.33 5.46 2.09
N GLY A 343 -23.35 5.84 2.86
CA GLY A 343 -23.22 6.16 4.27
C GLY A 343 -23.64 7.59 4.61
N ASP A 344 -23.45 7.90 5.85
CA ASP A 344 -23.62 9.21 6.48
C ASP A 344 -22.99 9.17 7.89
N ARG A 345 -22.87 10.35 8.52
CA ARG A 345 -22.28 10.51 9.86
C ARG A 345 -22.88 9.55 10.89
N ALA A 346 -24.20 9.47 10.97
CA ALA A 346 -24.87 8.67 12.00
C ALA A 346 -24.59 7.18 11.85
N ARG A 347 -24.63 6.66 10.62
CA ARG A 347 -24.35 5.25 10.32
C ARG A 347 -22.90 4.87 10.60
N PHE A 348 -21.97 5.77 10.33
CA PHE A 348 -20.55 5.50 10.60
C PHE A 348 -20.28 5.50 12.10
N LEU A 349 -20.85 6.45 12.86
CA LEU A 349 -20.74 6.48 14.32
C LEU A 349 -21.34 5.22 14.95
N ASP A 350 -22.58 4.85 14.58
CA ASP A 350 -23.23 3.64 15.09
C ASP A 350 -22.37 2.38 14.84
N ARG A 351 -21.78 2.26 13.64
CA ARG A 351 -20.91 1.12 13.30
C ARG A 351 -19.64 1.09 14.16
N ILE A 352 -18.95 2.23 14.31
CA ILE A 352 -17.75 2.36 15.15
C ILE A 352 -18.06 2.04 16.61
N GLU A 353 -19.12 2.62 17.17
CA GLU A 353 -19.55 2.38 18.54
C GLU A 353 -19.93 0.92 18.77
N ARG A 354 -20.65 0.31 17.81
CA ARG A 354 -21.03 -1.10 17.91
C ARG A 354 -19.80 -2.00 17.95
N ILE A 355 -18.78 -1.74 17.14
CA ILE A 355 -17.54 -2.53 17.16
C ILE A 355 -16.78 -2.30 18.47
N ARG A 356 -16.68 -1.06 18.95
CA ARG A 356 -16.05 -0.75 20.25
C ARG A 356 -16.75 -1.38 21.45
N ARG A 357 -18.06 -1.65 21.35
CA ARG A 357 -18.76 -2.42 22.40
C ARG A 357 -18.41 -3.91 22.38
N LEU A 358 -17.99 -4.46 21.23
CA LEU A 358 -17.51 -5.84 21.13
C LEU A 358 -16.05 -5.96 21.59
N ASP A 359 -15.23 -4.98 21.21
CA ASP A 359 -13.82 -4.89 21.59
C ASP A 359 -13.44 -3.40 21.75
N ASP A 360 -13.17 -2.98 22.99
CA ASP A 360 -12.81 -1.59 23.33
C ASP A 360 -11.41 -1.22 22.87
N THR A 361 -10.59 -2.20 22.50
CA THR A 361 -9.25 -2.01 21.91
C THR A 361 -9.28 -1.83 20.39
N ALA A 362 -10.47 -1.93 19.75
CA ALA A 362 -10.60 -1.80 18.31
C ALA A 362 -10.06 -0.46 17.80
N THR A 363 -9.15 -0.57 16.83
CA THR A 363 -8.49 0.54 16.18
C THR A 363 -9.20 0.91 14.88
N PHE A 364 -9.45 2.19 14.69
CA PHE A 364 -10.10 2.69 13.48
C PHE A 364 -9.18 3.62 12.70
N ARG A 365 -9.05 3.33 11.41
CA ARG A 365 -8.40 4.17 10.43
C ARG A 365 -9.38 4.57 9.34
N SER A 366 -9.24 5.79 8.82
CA SER A 366 -10.00 6.23 7.65
C SER A 366 -9.21 7.20 6.78
N SER A 367 -9.71 7.42 5.57
CA SER A 367 -9.24 8.45 4.65
C SER A 367 -10.40 9.33 4.24
N PHE A 368 -10.15 10.66 4.12
CA PHE A 368 -11.13 11.66 3.76
C PHE A 368 -10.64 12.51 2.60
N ILE A 369 -11.56 12.92 1.74
CA ILE A 369 -11.30 13.79 0.59
C ILE A 369 -11.93 15.15 0.89
N LEU A 370 -11.14 16.22 0.82
CA LEU A 370 -11.54 17.60 1.05
C LEU A 370 -11.47 18.39 -0.25
N GLY A 371 -12.32 19.38 -0.39
CA GLY A 371 -12.41 20.18 -1.61
C GLY A 371 -13.12 19.45 -2.76
N TYR A 372 -13.91 18.42 -2.48
CA TYR A 372 -14.72 17.77 -3.52
C TYR A 372 -15.76 18.75 -4.08
N PRO A 373 -16.01 18.78 -5.42
CA PRO A 373 -16.93 19.74 -6.03
C PRO A 373 -18.30 19.77 -5.34
N GLY A 374 -18.68 20.94 -4.87
CA GLY A 374 -19.91 21.20 -4.11
C GLY A 374 -19.84 20.91 -2.62
N GLU A 375 -18.65 20.72 -2.05
CA GLU A 375 -18.47 20.69 -0.61
C GLU A 375 -18.72 22.06 0.00
N THR A 376 -19.68 22.12 0.91
CA THR A 376 -20.08 23.36 1.61
C THR A 376 -19.40 23.47 2.97
N GLU A 377 -19.48 24.64 3.61
CA GLU A 377 -19.04 24.84 5.00
C GLU A 377 -19.76 23.90 5.97
N ALA A 378 -21.06 23.72 5.80
CA ALA A 378 -21.84 22.80 6.63
C ALA A 378 -21.41 21.33 6.46
N ASP A 379 -20.89 20.92 5.30
CA ASP A 379 -20.33 19.60 5.09
C ASP A 379 -19.01 19.46 5.83
N HIS A 380 -18.16 20.48 5.80
CA HIS A 380 -16.89 20.53 6.53
C HIS A 380 -17.11 20.51 8.05
N ASP A 381 -18.05 21.32 8.58
CA ASP A 381 -18.44 21.31 10.01
C ASP A 381 -18.92 19.94 10.46
N GLN A 382 -19.69 19.23 9.62
CA GLN A 382 -20.10 17.86 9.90
C GLN A 382 -18.90 16.91 9.99
N LEU A 383 -17.86 17.08 9.18
CA LEU A 383 -16.65 16.27 9.22
C LEU A 383 -15.86 16.54 10.50
N LEU A 384 -15.63 17.80 10.87
CA LEU A 384 -14.97 18.17 12.12
C LEU A 384 -15.71 17.62 13.33
N GLY A 385 -17.04 17.76 13.36
CA GLY A 385 -17.88 17.20 14.39
C GLY A 385 -17.81 15.66 14.47
N PHE A 386 -17.73 14.98 13.31
CA PHE A 386 -17.55 13.54 13.25
C PHE A 386 -16.18 13.10 13.80
N LEU A 387 -15.10 13.75 13.41
CA LEU A 387 -13.76 13.43 13.92
C LEU A 387 -13.70 13.56 15.44
N SER A 388 -14.27 14.63 15.98
CA SER A 388 -14.36 14.87 17.43
C SER A 388 -15.15 13.80 18.17
N GLU A 389 -16.22 13.25 17.58
CA GLU A 389 -17.09 12.25 18.20
C GLU A 389 -16.58 10.83 17.97
N ALA A 390 -16.17 10.51 16.75
CA ALA A 390 -15.70 9.19 16.35
C ALA A 390 -14.37 8.81 17.02
N GLN A 391 -13.52 9.81 17.34
CA GLN A 391 -12.23 9.58 17.97
C GLN A 391 -11.45 8.48 17.24
N LEU A 392 -11.24 8.67 15.92
CA LEU A 392 -10.47 7.72 15.13
C LEU A 392 -9.02 7.66 15.64
N ASP A 393 -8.40 6.49 15.59
CA ASP A 393 -6.98 6.33 15.95
C ASP A 393 -6.09 6.97 14.89
N TRP A 394 -6.49 6.80 13.64
CA TRP A 394 -5.75 7.27 12.47
C TRP A 394 -6.71 7.85 11.42
N ALA A 395 -6.37 8.99 10.86
CA ALA A 395 -7.06 9.53 9.69
C ALA A 395 -6.08 10.22 8.75
N GLY A 396 -6.25 9.96 7.45
CA GLY A 396 -5.53 10.63 6.38
C GLY A 396 -6.47 11.57 5.62
N PHE A 397 -5.98 12.77 5.30
CA PHE A 397 -6.74 13.78 4.55
C PHE A 397 -6.07 14.04 3.21
N PHE A 398 -6.87 14.08 2.16
CA PHE A 398 -6.41 14.27 0.79
C PHE A 398 -7.22 15.37 0.14
N LEU A 399 -6.55 16.25 -0.58
CA LEU A 399 -7.25 17.17 -1.44
C LEU A 399 -7.90 16.42 -2.60
N PHE A 400 -9.07 16.86 -3.02
CA PHE A 400 -9.69 16.34 -4.22
C PHE A 400 -8.76 16.56 -5.42
N SER A 401 -8.53 15.49 -6.17
CA SER A 401 -7.80 15.51 -7.43
C SER A 401 -8.78 15.29 -8.57
N ALA A 402 -8.86 16.23 -9.49
CA ALA A 402 -9.71 16.13 -10.69
C ALA A 402 -9.07 15.14 -11.67
N GLU A 403 -9.52 13.89 -11.65
CA GLU A 403 -8.98 12.83 -12.48
C GLU A 403 -9.79 12.68 -13.76
N GLU A 404 -9.12 12.81 -14.90
CA GLU A 404 -9.74 12.67 -16.22
C GLU A 404 -10.45 11.31 -16.36
N GLY A 405 -11.63 11.32 -16.97
CA GLY A 405 -12.49 10.14 -17.15
C GLY A 405 -13.32 9.75 -15.91
N THR A 406 -13.23 10.51 -14.81
CA THR A 406 -14.11 10.35 -13.64
C THR A 406 -15.31 11.28 -13.71
N LEU A 407 -16.39 10.91 -13.00
CA LEU A 407 -17.57 11.78 -12.90
C LEU A 407 -17.22 13.16 -12.32
N ALA A 408 -16.33 13.20 -11.35
CA ALA A 408 -16.03 14.43 -10.62
C ALA A 408 -15.17 15.41 -11.43
N TYR A 409 -14.54 14.96 -12.51
CA TYR A 409 -13.70 15.79 -13.37
C TYR A 409 -14.48 16.97 -13.98
N ASP A 410 -15.70 16.70 -14.46
CA ASP A 410 -16.55 17.68 -15.16
C ASP A 410 -17.57 18.36 -14.24
N LEU A 411 -17.53 18.11 -12.92
CA LEU A 411 -18.48 18.74 -12.01
C LEU A 411 -18.22 20.24 -11.88
N ALA A 412 -19.29 21.02 -11.94
CA ALA A 412 -19.29 22.42 -11.53
C ALA A 412 -19.10 22.54 -9.99
N ASP A 413 -19.08 23.76 -9.50
CA ASP A 413 -18.97 24.09 -8.06
C ASP A 413 -17.63 23.58 -7.44
N GLN A 414 -16.53 23.75 -8.17
CA GLN A 414 -15.19 23.49 -7.66
C GLN A 414 -14.94 24.33 -6.40
N VAL A 415 -14.37 23.70 -5.39
CA VAL A 415 -13.94 24.40 -4.17
C VAL A 415 -12.63 25.15 -4.48
N GLU A 416 -12.53 26.38 -4.00
CA GLU A 416 -11.32 27.18 -4.18
C GLU A 416 -10.12 26.45 -3.49
N PRO A 417 -8.95 26.32 -4.16
CA PRO A 417 -7.82 25.53 -3.65
C PRO A 417 -7.31 25.99 -2.27
N GLY A 418 -7.28 27.30 -2.00
CA GLY A 418 -6.89 27.82 -0.70
C GLY A 418 -7.85 27.42 0.42
N LEU A 419 -9.16 27.44 0.15
CA LEU A 419 -10.18 26.97 1.11
C LEU A 419 -10.06 25.45 1.35
N ALA A 420 -9.81 24.66 0.31
CA ALA A 420 -9.61 23.23 0.46
C ALA A 420 -8.37 22.90 1.32
N LEU A 421 -7.28 23.65 1.14
CA LEU A 421 -6.06 23.55 1.97
C LEU A 421 -6.33 23.95 3.42
N GLU A 422 -7.10 25.03 3.66
CA GLU A 422 -7.48 25.46 5.00
C GLU A 422 -8.28 24.35 5.72
N ARG A 423 -9.30 23.80 5.08
CA ARG A 423 -10.10 22.70 5.60
C ARG A 423 -9.25 21.46 5.90
N MET A 424 -8.31 21.14 5.02
CA MET A 424 -7.39 20.02 5.25
C MET A 424 -6.53 20.27 6.48
N ARG A 425 -5.99 21.48 6.65
CA ARG A 425 -5.20 21.83 7.85
C ARG A 425 -6.02 21.71 9.12
N GLU A 426 -7.24 22.22 9.17
CA GLU A 426 -8.12 22.12 10.33
C GLU A 426 -8.42 20.68 10.72
N CYS A 427 -8.75 19.83 9.73
CA CYS A 427 -8.97 18.40 9.96
C CYS A 427 -7.70 17.70 10.46
N THR A 428 -6.54 18.04 9.89
CA THR A 428 -5.25 17.45 10.30
C THR A 428 -4.89 17.84 11.72
N GLU A 429 -4.96 19.12 12.07
CA GLU A 429 -4.68 19.63 13.41
C GLU A 429 -5.62 19.02 14.48
N LEU A 430 -6.90 18.83 14.13
CA LEU A 430 -7.86 18.17 15.02
C LEU A 430 -7.50 16.70 15.21
N GLN A 431 -7.23 15.99 14.12
CA GLN A 431 -6.89 14.56 14.18
C GLN A 431 -5.57 14.30 14.88
N ASP A 432 -4.57 15.14 14.69
CA ASP A 432 -3.27 15.02 15.38
C ASP A 432 -3.46 15.07 16.90
N ARG A 433 -4.31 15.99 17.41
CA ARG A 433 -4.67 16.02 18.83
C ARG A 433 -5.39 14.74 19.28
N ILE A 434 -6.38 14.29 18.50
CA ILE A 434 -7.13 13.06 18.83
C ILE A 434 -6.18 11.85 18.85
N THR A 435 -5.32 11.71 17.84
CA THR A 435 -4.34 10.62 17.79
C THR A 435 -3.40 10.67 18.98
N ALA A 436 -2.82 11.83 19.30
CA ALA A 436 -1.93 11.99 20.45
C ALA A 436 -2.63 11.61 21.78
N GLU A 437 -3.86 12.09 22.01
CA GLU A 437 -4.63 11.74 23.22
C GLU A 437 -4.93 10.23 23.30
N ARG A 438 -5.23 9.57 22.18
CA ARG A 438 -5.44 8.13 22.14
C ARG A 438 -4.15 7.36 22.40
N ARG A 439 -3.01 7.84 21.89
CA ARG A 439 -1.68 7.28 22.16
C ARG A 439 -1.29 7.44 23.63
N ASP A 440 -1.55 8.60 24.23
CA ASP A 440 -1.30 8.87 25.64
C ASP A 440 -2.00 7.88 26.56
N ARG A 441 -3.22 7.45 26.21
CA ARG A 441 -3.98 6.44 26.98
C ARG A 441 -3.33 5.06 27.01
N LEU A 442 -2.39 4.78 26.12
CA LEU A 442 -1.64 3.52 26.10
C LEU A 442 -0.46 3.52 27.07
N VAL A 443 -0.02 4.68 27.55
CA VAL A 443 1.08 4.78 28.52
C VAL A 443 0.74 4.04 29.82
N GLY A 444 1.69 3.24 30.29
CA GLY A 444 1.52 2.35 31.44
C GLY A 444 0.92 0.99 31.10
N GLN A 445 0.39 0.80 29.89
CA GLN A 445 -0.23 -0.47 29.49
C GLN A 445 0.81 -1.46 28.94
N ARG A 446 0.55 -2.74 29.14
CA ARG A 446 1.30 -3.82 28.48
C ARG A 446 0.69 -4.09 27.10
N ARG A 447 1.58 -4.24 26.11
CA ARG A 447 1.20 -4.52 24.73
C ARG A 447 2.17 -5.50 24.09
N SER A 448 1.64 -6.36 23.26
CA SER A 448 2.39 -7.25 22.38
C SER A 448 2.98 -6.44 21.22
N VAL A 449 4.30 -6.38 21.10
CA VAL A 449 5.03 -5.61 20.06
C VAL A 449 5.73 -6.56 19.12
N LEU A 450 5.46 -6.46 17.82
CA LEU A 450 6.24 -7.08 16.76
C LEU A 450 7.41 -6.16 16.43
N VAL A 451 8.64 -6.68 16.49
CA VAL A 451 9.86 -5.94 16.16
C VAL A 451 10.10 -6.00 14.65
N ASP A 452 9.93 -4.87 13.98
CA ASP A 452 10.05 -4.78 12.52
C ASP A 452 11.47 -4.49 12.04
N ALA A 453 12.20 -3.70 12.83
CA ALA A 453 13.59 -3.34 12.58
C ALA A 453 14.33 -3.10 13.90
N VAL A 454 15.66 -2.95 13.85
CA VAL A 454 16.48 -2.68 15.05
C VAL A 454 16.04 -1.39 15.73
N GLY A 455 15.41 -1.52 16.89
CA GLY A 455 14.91 -0.41 17.68
C GLY A 455 13.50 0.08 17.31
N VAL A 456 12.81 -0.60 16.39
CA VAL A 456 11.48 -0.23 15.89
C VAL A 456 10.56 -1.44 15.84
N GLY A 457 9.33 -1.28 16.33
CA GLY A 457 8.30 -2.30 16.26
C GLY A 457 6.91 -1.68 16.15
N ARG A 458 5.88 -2.52 16.20
CA ARG A 458 4.46 -2.14 16.16
C ARG A 458 3.63 -3.03 17.08
N THR A 459 2.61 -2.46 17.66
CA THR A 459 1.54 -3.23 18.30
C THR A 459 0.50 -3.64 17.25
N VAL A 460 -0.64 -4.13 17.69
CA VAL A 460 -1.80 -4.39 16.81
C VAL A 460 -2.50 -3.10 16.35
N HIS A 461 -2.17 -1.96 16.95
CA HIS A 461 -2.82 -0.67 16.66
C HIS A 461 -2.15 0.13 15.54
N GLU A 462 -0.99 -0.30 15.03
CA GLU A 462 -0.27 0.34 13.94
C GLU A 462 -0.19 -0.58 12.71
N ALA A 463 -0.68 -0.09 11.56
CA ALA A 463 -0.43 -0.73 10.29
C ALA A 463 0.98 -0.39 9.77
N PRO A 464 1.70 -1.35 9.16
CA PRO A 464 3.05 -1.11 8.66
C PRO A 464 3.07 -0.04 7.57
N GLU A 465 4.11 0.79 7.59
CA GLU A 465 4.39 1.85 6.60
C GLU A 465 3.40 3.01 6.55
N ILE A 466 2.28 2.98 7.29
CA ILE A 466 1.22 3.99 7.19
C ILE A 466 0.88 4.68 8.51
N ASP A 467 1.10 4.03 9.65
CA ASP A 467 0.79 4.58 10.97
C ASP A 467 2.07 4.86 11.75
N GLY A 468 1.95 5.27 13.01
CA GLY A 468 3.09 5.47 13.91
C GLY A 468 3.82 4.17 14.24
N VAL A 469 4.94 4.29 14.95
CA VAL A 469 5.78 3.16 15.37
C VAL A 469 5.95 3.10 16.88
N VAL A 470 6.44 1.97 17.36
CA VAL A 470 6.86 1.79 18.75
C VAL A 470 8.38 1.70 18.79
N ARG A 471 9.03 2.65 19.48
CA ARG A 471 10.47 2.59 19.74
C ARG A 471 10.74 1.57 20.83
N VAL A 472 11.61 0.61 20.53
CA VAL A 472 11.92 -0.51 21.40
C VAL A 472 13.44 -0.62 21.66
N PRO A 473 13.90 -1.36 22.69
CA PRO A 473 15.31 -1.62 22.89
C PRO A 473 15.96 -2.26 21.65
N ARG A 474 17.11 -1.74 21.22
CA ARG A 474 17.86 -2.22 20.04
C ARG A 474 18.39 -3.65 20.18
N SER A 475 18.35 -4.21 21.39
CA SER A 475 18.77 -5.58 21.67
C SER A 475 17.72 -6.65 21.34
N LEU A 476 16.50 -6.24 20.98
CA LEU A 476 15.46 -7.17 20.60
C LEU A 476 15.70 -7.70 19.19
N GLU A 477 15.37 -8.97 19.00
CA GLU A 477 15.50 -9.66 17.72
C GLU A 477 14.39 -9.19 16.76
N VAL A 478 14.78 -8.84 15.53
CA VAL A 478 13.83 -8.49 14.46
C VAL A 478 12.98 -9.71 14.11
N GLY A 479 11.68 -9.53 13.95
CA GLY A 479 10.70 -10.60 13.75
C GLY A 479 10.19 -11.25 15.05
N SER A 480 10.71 -10.85 16.23
CA SER A 480 10.14 -11.35 17.50
C SER A 480 8.88 -10.58 17.88
N ILE A 481 7.95 -11.28 18.54
CA ILE A 481 6.78 -10.67 19.21
C ILE A 481 7.03 -10.75 20.71
N THR A 482 7.03 -9.59 21.37
CA THR A 482 7.41 -9.47 22.79
C THR A 482 6.40 -8.61 23.55
N GLU A 483 6.00 -9.07 24.74
CA GLU A 483 5.18 -8.26 25.67
C GLU A 483 6.02 -7.14 26.28
N MET A 484 5.59 -5.90 26.07
CA MET A 484 6.30 -4.71 26.50
C MET A 484 5.38 -3.74 27.24
N THR A 485 5.94 -2.90 28.08
CA THR A 485 5.21 -1.80 28.73
C THR A 485 5.46 -0.51 27.96
N ILE A 486 4.38 0.15 27.53
CA ILE A 486 4.46 1.49 26.93
C ILE A 486 4.79 2.49 28.04
N VAL A 487 5.87 3.24 27.88
CA VAL A 487 6.35 4.18 28.92
C VAL A 487 6.22 5.63 28.53
N GLU A 488 6.07 5.91 27.23
CA GLU A 488 5.99 7.28 26.71
C GLU A 488 5.21 7.31 25.40
N SER A 489 4.52 8.40 25.15
CA SER A 489 3.91 8.76 23.88
C SER A 489 4.60 9.99 23.30
N LEU A 490 4.93 9.96 22.03
CA LEU A 490 5.61 11.02 21.27
C LEU A 490 4.75 11.45 20.08
N GLY A 491 3.52 11.89 20.35
CA GLY A 491 2.53 12.19 19.32
C GLY A 491 2.00 10.91 18.68
N VAL A 492 2.43 10.60 17.48
CA VAL A 492 2.01 9.38 16.74
C VAL A 492 2.81 8.14 17.16
N ASP A 493 4.04 8.31 17.65
CA ASP A 493 4.94 7.23 18.05
C ASP A 493 4.81 6.90 19.55
N LEU A 494 5.20 5.69 19.91
CA LEU A 494 5.29 5.23 21.30
C LEU A 494 6.72 4.82 21.65
N VAL A 495 7.02 4.78 22.93
CA VAL A 495 8.24 4.18 23.49
C VAL A 495 7.83 3.02 24.41
N ALA A 496 8.46 1.86 24.22
CA ALA A 496 8.19 0.68 25.04
C ALA A 496 9.49 0.10 25.62
N VAL A 497 9.36 -0.49 26.82
CA VAL A 497 10.46 -1.18 27.50
C VAL A 497 10.05 -2.60 27.87
N SER A 498 11.01 -3.51 27.97
CA SER A 498 10.76 -4.88 28.45
C SER A 498 10.26 -4.83 29.90
N ALA A 499 9.27 -5.66 30.22
CA ALA A 499 8.76 -5.75 31.59
C ALA A 499 9.90 -6.11 32.57
N PRO A 500 9.95 -5.48 33.75
CA PRO A 500 10.95 -5.85 34.77
C PRO A 500 10.73 -7.30 35.20
N GLY A 501 11.65 -8.21 34.85
CA GLY A 501 11.60 -9.60 35.29
C GLY A 501 11.96 -10.67 34.24
N GLU A 502 11.87 -10.41 32.96
CA GLU A 502 12.15 -11.43 31.92
C GLU A 502 13.65 -11.68 31.71
N ARG A 503 14.52 -10.75 32.04
CA ARG A 503 15.99 -10.93 31.97
C ARG A 503 16.54 -11.96 32.94
N ALA A 504 15.77 -12.40 33.95
CA ALA A 504 16.24 -13.31 34.99
C ALA A 504 15.93 -14.79 34.69
N ARG A 505 15.00 -15.11 33.80
CA ARG A 505 14.63 -16.50 33.49
C ARG A 505 15.56 -17.13 32.46
N ASP A 506 16.02 -16.38 31.48
CA ASP A 506 16.90 -16.88 30.40
C ASP A 506 18.35 -17.17 30.85
N ARG A 507 18.77 -16.63 32.01
CA ARG A 507 20.09 -16.96 32.62
C ARG A 507 20.06 -18.13 33.58
N ARG A 508 18.89 -18.58 34.09
CA ARG A 508 18.81 -19.73 35.01
C ARG A 508 18.71 -21.07 34.32
N ASP A 509 18.18 -21.10 33.08
CA ASP A 509 18.08 -22.37 32.33
C ASP A 509 19.37 -22.80 31.62
N ARG A 510 20.38 -21.90 31.53
CA ARG A 510 21.70 -22.26 30.97
C ARG A 510 22.76 -22.65 31.99
N SER A 511 22.40 -22.71 33.27
CA SER A 511 23.36 -23.05 34.35
C SER A 511 23.17 -24.43 34.99
N VAL A 512 22.35 -25.32 34.41
CA VAL A 512 22.15 -26.68 34.94
C VAL A 512 22.39 -27.69 33.83
N GLU A 513 23.59 -27.71 33.25
CA GLU A 513 24.17 -28.89 32.58
C GLU A 513 25.69 -28.75 32.44
N VAL A 514 26.40 -28.71 33.56
CA VAL A 514 27.81 -29.13 33.60
C VAL A 514 28.07 -29.75 34.98
N GLY A 515 28.19 -31.04 35.02
CA GLY A 515 28.97 -31.72 36.07
C GLY A 515 28.31 -32.86 36.77
N ALA A 516 28.68 -34.08 36.39
CA ALA A 516 29.38 -34.97 37.29
C ALA A 516 29.41 -36.42 36.74
N PRO A 517 30.22 -37.27 37.26
CA PRO A 517 31.46 -37.73 36.65
C PRO A 517 31.30 -39.06 35.88
#